data_2433eb42028f876991c8e5987bd6273a
#
_entry.id   2433eb42028f876991c8e5987bd6273a
#
_cell.length_a   1.000
_cell.length_b   1.000
_cell.length_c   1.000
_cell.angle_alpha   90.00
_cell.angle_beta   90.00
_cell.angle_gamma   90.00
#
_symmetry.space_group_name_H-M   'P 1'
#
loop_
_entity.id
_entity.type
_entity.pdbx_description
1 polymer ?
#
loop_
_entity_poly.entity_id
_entity_poly.type
_entity_poly.pdbx_seq_one_letter_code
_entity_poly.pdbx_strand_id
1 'polypeptide(L)'
;MAPGVTPEGLDPAIRRMIDKHIDSEEMRKAGASLLFSMKPLREMHAGTSDVRNMFVMLTILASALLFTAMMNYILIALSSLAGRSKEIALHKSYGASGSDVLRLTMTETLLHMAVSMVLAIVLIFLCRGLIEDLLGVSPETLLLSEGAVVLLGVCAAVFLATGLVPGILFARIPVTSAFRRSRESRRIWKLSLLFLQFAAAGLLVSLLIAIGRQHRFMLDSDPGYSFDRLAFCPVSGQDSATRVRIVEEIGKLPEVERVSSCSCLPLHGMAGNNIMLPGSDWECFNVADQYAVGGGFLELMEIPLVDGRFFTEDVSGSTEIMVSRSFVERMKDFADWTDGPVGKMISITGHEPCDYTICGVYENYRIGSLNGMDPRPSVLFYNRKPSPMLLIKLRAVTARAVDRVREKLQELMPDGDLQLTLYSSAMANLYGDSRKFRDQVLIGGIVTLLISLIGLIGYTDDETGRRRKELAVRKVHGATLREILRIFLSDILRVALPAVVLGCAVSFFVSEFWMRQFAEKAPLSLWIFVAGGAGVGLVVTACVIYRTWKAAGEDPVRNLKSE
;
A
#
# COMPACT_ATOMS: atom_id res chain seq x y z
N MET A 1 -15.04 21.62 21.57
CA MET A 1 -14.38 22.68 22.34
C MET A 1 -15.16 23.98 22.18
N ALA A 2 -15.13 24.86 23.17
CA ALA A 2 -15.71 26.19 23.02
C ALA A 2 -14.96 26.99 21.93
N PRO A 3 -15.61 27.93 21.22
CA PRO A 3 -14.93 28.75 20.24
C PRO A 3 -13.76 29.51 20.86
N GLY A 4 -12.58 29.44 20.23
CA GLY A 4 -11.36 30.11 20.70
C GLY A 4 -10.46 29.32 21.66
N VAL A 5 -10.83 28.10 22.03
CA VAL A 5 -10.00 27.20 22.86
C VAL A 5 -9.15 26.32 21.95
N THR A 6 -7.82 26.42 22.06
CA THR A 6 -6.89 25.53 21.36
C THR A 6 -6.45 24.37 22.26
N PRO A 7 -6.07 23.20 21.70
CA PRO A 7 -5.58 22.07 22.47
C PRO A 7 -4.40 22.45 23.38
N GLU A 8 -3.45 23.22 22.86
CA GLU A 8 -2.27 23.68 23.61
C GLU A 8 -2.63 24.62 24.76
N GLY A 9 -3.71 25.40 24.62
CA GLY A 9 -4.22 26.29 25.66
C GLY A 9 -4.80 25.55 26.85
N LEU A 10 -5.17 24.27 26.69
CA LEU A 10 -5.70 23.40 27.74
C LEU A 10 -4.60 22.65 28.52
N ASP A 11 -3.40 22.53 27.98
CA ASP A 11 -2.29 21.81 28.63
C ASP A 11 -2.02 22.24 30.07
N PRO A 12 -1.99 23.56 30.43
CA PRO A 12 -1.79 23.96 31.80
C PRO A 12 -2.94 23.58 32.75
N ALA A 13 -4.15 23.49 32.23
CA ALA A 13 -5.32 23.08 33.02
C ALA A 13 -5.31 21.56 33.23
N ILE A 14 -4.93 20.80 32.20
CA ILE A 14 -4.77 19.33 32.26
C ILE A 14 -3.67 18.97 33.27
N ARG A 15 -2.50 19.62 33.24
CA ARG A 15 -1.43 19.39 34.19
C ARG A 15 -1.87 19.67 35.64
N ARG A 16 -2.57 20.78 35.89
CA ARG A 16 -3.12 21.08 37.22
C ARG A 16 -4.15 20.05 37.69
N MET A 17 -4.93 19.50 36.77
CA MET A 17 -5.87 18.42 37.08
C MET A 17 -5.15 17.12 37.43
N ILE A 18 -4.09 16.76 36.70
CA ILE A 18 -3.24 15.60 36.99
C ILE A 18 -2.62 15.76 38.38
N ASP A 19 -1.92 16.88 38.64
CA ASP A 19 -1.24 17.16 39.93
C ASP A 19 -2.21 17.19 41.13
N LYS A 20 -3.50 17.49 40.87
CA LYS A 20 -4.53 17.50 41.93
C LYS A 20 -5.09 16.11 42.23
N HIS A 21 -5.16 15.22 41.27
CA HIS A 21 -5.88 13.93 41.37
C HIS A 21 -4.95 12.71 41.34
N ILE A 22 -3.70 12.88 40.94
CA ILE A 22 -2.72 11.81 40.79
C ILE A 22 -1.44 12.23 41.53
N ASP A 23 -0.93 11.38 42.40
CA ASP A 23 0.36 11.61 43.04
C ASP A 23 1.50 11.36 42.04
N SER A 24 1.91 12.43 41.36
CA SER A 24 2.97 12.40 40.33
C SER A 24 4.34 12.03 40.92
N GLU A 25 4.56 12.19 42.23
CA GLU A 25 5.80 11.79 42.88
C GLU A 25 5.85 10.27 43.12
N GLU A 26 4.73 9.69 43.53
CA GLU A 26 4.61 8.26 43.76
C GLU A 26 4.74 7.49 42.42
N MET A 27 4.09 7.97 41.37
CA MET A 27 4.24 7.41 40.02
C MET A 27 5.68 7.50 39.52
N ARG A 28 6.37 8.63 39.76
CA ARG A 28 7.76 8.79 39.31
C ARG A 28 8.72 7.87 40.11
N LYS A 29 8.44 7.61 41.39
CA LYS A 29 9.19 6.62 42.20
C LYS A 29 8.96 5.20 41.66
N ALA A 30 7.78 4.91 41.15
CA ALA A 30 7.43 3.65 40.45
C ALA A 30 7.96 3.56 39.01
N GLY A 31 8.72 4.56 38.54
CA GLY A 31 9.27 4.58 37.18
C GLY A 31 8.25 4.91 36.09
N ALA A 32 7.05 5.36 36.45
CA ALA A 32 5.98 5.69 35.52
C ALA A 32 5.79 7.21 35.37
N SER A 33 5.44 7.67 34.20
CA SER A 33 5.01 9.04 33.94
C SER A 33 3.71 9.07 33.16
N LEU A 34 2.75 9.88 33.59
CA LEU A 34 1.48 10.04 32.92
C LEU A 34 1.43 11.39 32.21
N LEU A 35 1.28 11.36 30.91
CA LEU A 35 1.17 12.56 30.09
C LEU A 35 -0.15 12.52 29.31
N PHE A 36 -1.05 13.45 29.61
CA PHE A 36 -2.25 13.64 28.81
C PHE A 36 -2.05 14.77 27.82
N SER A 37 -2.32 14.51 26.56
CA SER A 37 -2.36 15.54 25.51
C SER A 37 -3.68 15.48 24.78
N MET A 38 -4.24 16.63 24.46
CA MET A 38 -5.41 16.72 23.60
C MET A 38 -4.98 16.85 22.14
N LYS A 39 -5.53 16.00 21.27
CA LYS A 39 -5.36 16.13 19.83
C LYS A 39 -6.75 16.25 19.18
N PRO A 40 -6.91 17.09 18.15
CA PRO A 40 -8.13 17.12 17.38
C PRO A 40 -8.40 15.73 16.80
N LEU A 41 -9.64 15.25 16.92
CA LEU A 41 -10.02 13.92 16.42
C LEU A 41 -9.70 13.76 14.91
N ARG A 42 -9.79 14.86 14.16
CA ARG A 42 -9.45 14.93 12.73
C ARG A 42 -7.96 14.63 12.46
N GLU A 43 -7.09 14.94 13.41
CA GLU A 43 -5.63 14.74 13.29
C GLU A 43 -5.17 13.40 13.88
N MET A 44 -6.00 12.76 14.69
CA MET A 44 -5.63 11.49 15.32
C MET A 44 -5.33 10.39 14.30
N HIS A 45 -6.17 10.27 13.28
CA HIS A 45 -5.96 9.27 12.22
C HIS A 45 -4.79 9.66 11.29
N ALA A 46 -4.74 10.93 10.88
CA ALA A 46 -3.66 11.44 10.02
C ALA A 46 -2.28 11.49 10.71
N GLY A 47 -2.25 11.53 12.04
CA GLY A 47 -1.04 11.60 12.84
C GLY A 47 -0.37 10.26 13.13
N THR A 48 -1.00 9.13 12.78
CA THR A 48 -0.37 7.81 12.94
C THR A 48 0.81 7.66 11.97
N SER A 49 1.89 7.00 12.43
CA SER A 49 3.10 6.79 11.62
C SER A 49 2.80 6.13 10.28
N ASP A 50 1.89 5.17 10.28
CA ASP A 50 1.54 4.35 9.11
C ASP A 50 0.82 5.17 8.05
N VAL A 51 -0.19 5.95 8.45
CA VAL A 51 -0.93 6.85 7.54
C VAL A 51 0.00 7.92 6.97
N ARG A 52 0.89 8.48 7.79
CA ARG A 52 1.87 9.47 7.33
C ARG A 52 2.86 8.87 6.33
N ASN A 53 3.38 7.68 6.59
CA ASN A 53 4.30 7.00 5.68
C ASN A 53 3.61 6.66 4.35
N MET A 54 2.37 6.18 4.40
CA MET A 54 1.56 5.91 3.20
C MET A 54 1.30 7.19 2.41
N PHE A 55 0.97 8.30 3.08
CA PHE A 55 0.78 9.61 2.45
C PHE A 55 2.06 10.11 1.75
N VAL A 56 3.22 9.99 2.40
CA VAL A 56 4.52 10.36 1.79
C VAL A 56 4.78 9.53 0.54
N MET A 57 4.53 8.21 0.60
CA MET A 57 4.73 7.32 -0.55
C MET A 57 3.80 7.67 -1.72
N LEU A 58 2.52 7.91 -1.44
CA LEU A 58 1.56 8.33 -2.48
C LEU A 58 1.92 9.69 -3.07
N THR A 59 2.45 10.61 -2.26
CA THR A 59 2.95 11.91 -2.74
C THR A 59 4.15 11.74 -3.66
N ILE A 60 5.09 10.85 -3.33
CA ILE A 60 6.23 10.52 -4.20
C ILE A 60 5.74 9.92 -5.52
N LEU A 61 4.81 8.97 -5.45
CA LEU A 61 4.20 8.35 -6.64
C LEU A 61 3.51 9.38 -7.54
N ALA A 62 2.63 10.20 -6.97
CA ALA A 62 1.91 11.24 -7.69
C ALA A 62 2.86 12.27 -8.32
N SER A 63 3.90 12.68 -7.57
CA SER A 63 4.92 13.61 -8.06
C SER A 63 5.73 13.01 -9.21
N ALA A 64 6.09 11.74 -9.13
CA ALA A 64 6.81 11.05 -10.21
C ALA A 64 5.95 10.93 -11.48
N LEU A 65 4.67 10.58 -11.34
CA LEU A 65 3.70 10.53 -12.44
C LEU A 65 3.54 11.89 -13.12
N LEU A 66 3.27 12.91 -12.31
CA LEU A 66 3.07 14.27 -12.79
C LEU A 66 4.32 14.80 -13.51
N PHE A 67 5.49 14.60 -12.90
CA PHE A 67 6.77 14.98 -13.47
C PHE A 67 7.02 14.27 -14.81
N THR A 68 6.78 12.96 -14.88
CA THR A 68 6.93 12.18 -16.12
C THR A 68 5.99 12.68 -17.22
N ALA A 69 4.73 13.00 -16.88
CA ALA A 69 3.75 13.54 -17.82
C ALA A 69 4.17 14.93 -18.34
N MET A 70 4.62 15.83 -17.45
CA MET A 70 5.14 17.16 -17.85
C MET A 70 6.36 17.03 -18.77
N MET A 71 7.30 16.17 -18.42
CA MET A 71 8.50 15.94 -19.22
C MET A 71 8.16 15.40 -20.60
N ASN A 72 7.20 14.49 -20.70
CA ASN A 72 6.72 13.98 -21.97
C ASN A 72 6.09 15.06 -22.85
N TYR A 73 5.23 15.91 -22.26
CA TYR A 73 4.66 17.05 -22.98
C TYR A 73 5.74 17.98 -23.51
N ILE A 74 6.70 18.35 -22.67
CA ILE A 74 7.84 19.21 -23.04
C ILE A 74 8.66 18.55 -24.15
N LEU A 75 8.90 17.23 -24.07
CA LEU A 75 9.62 16.48 -25.11
C LEU A 75 8.91 16.55 -26.46
N ILE A 76 7.59 16.35 -26.48
CA ILE A 76 6.77 16.43 -27.70
C ILE A 76 6.80 17.87 -28.26
N ALA A 77 6.61 18.88 -27.41
CA ALA A 77 6.66 20.29 -27.80
C ALA A 77 8.02 20.66 -28.40
N LEU A 78 9.13 20.22 -27.77
CA LEU A 78 10.49 20.45 -28.30
C LEU A 78 10.75 19.67 -29.61
N SER A 79 10.13 18.51 -29.79
CA SER A 79 10.26 17.71 -31.01
C SER A 79 9.56 18.37 -32.19
N SER A 80 8.41 19.02 -31.97
CA SER A 80 7.69 19.79 -32.99
C SER A 80 8.39 21.09 -33.39
N LEU A 81 9.36 21.57 -32.58
CA LEU A 81 10.07 22.83 -32.76
C LEU A 81 10.80 22.95 -34.12
N ALA A 82 11.30 21.81 -34.65
CA ALA A 82 12.01 21.80 -35.93
C ALA A 82 11.08 22.17 -37.12
N GLY A 83 9.80 21.72 -37.09
CA GLY A 83 8.77 22.10 -38.05
C GLY A 83 8.29 23.53 -37.90
N ARG A 84 8.14 23.99 -36.65
CA ARG A 84 7.58 25.31 -36.31
C ARG A 84 8.61 26.43 -36.29
N SER A 85 9.92 26.13 -36.34
CA SER A 85 10.97 27.15 -36.30
C SER A 85 10.90 28.10 -37.51
N LYS A 86 10.51 27.59 -38.69
CA LYS A 86 10.30 28.44 -39.89
C LYS A 86 9.10 29.36 -39.72
N GLU A 87 8.00 28.88 -39.17
CA GLU A 87 6.80 29.65 -38.88
C GLU A 87 7.07 30.74 -37.86
N ILE A 88 7.76 30.44 -36.75
CA ILE A 88 8.16 31.39 -35.72
C ILE A 88 9.12 32.44 -36.30
N ALA A 89 10.08 32.07 -37.16
CA ALA A 89 10.97 32.98 -37.83
C ALA A 89 10.21 33.91 -38.77
N LEU A 90 9.21 33.42 -39.48
CA LEU A 90 8.33 34.21 -40.34
C LEU A 90 7.54 35.23 -39.50
N HIS A 91 6.90 34.79 -38.41
CA HIS A 91 6.21 35.74 -37.51
C HIS A 91 7.15 36.82 -36.97
N LYS A 92 8.37 36.48 -36.57
CA LYS A 92 9.37 37.45 -36.12
C LYS A 92 9.86 38.36 -37.23
N SER A 93 9.97 37.91 -38.48
CA SER A 93 10.32 38.74 -39.62
C SER A 93 9.22 39.76 -39.96
N TYR A 94 7.97 39.48 -39.61
CA TYR A 94 6.85 40.43 -39.69
C TYR A 94 6.69 41.28 -38.42
N GLY A 95 7.66 41.29 -37.51
CA GLY A 95 7.70 42.16 -36.34
C GLY A 95 7.16 41.59 -35.05
N ALA A 96 6.83 40.28 -35.00
CA ALA A 96 6.41 39.64 -33.75
C ALA A 96 7.56 39.63 -32.74
N SER A 97 7.26 40.08 -31.52
CA SER A 97 8.18 40.06 -30.38
C SER A 97 8.31 38.67 -29.75
N GLY A 98 9.31 38.47 -28.87
CA GLY A 98 9.42 37.24 -28.10
C GLY A 98 8.22 36.99 -27.17
N SER A 99 7.58 38.07 -26.69
CA SER A 99 6.35 37.99 -25.88
C SER A 99 5.15 37.48 -26.68
N ASP A 100 5.06 37.83 -27.98
CA ASP A 100 3.97 37.34 -28.83
C ASP A 100 4.10 35.84 -29.08
N VAL A 101 5.33 35.33 -29.27
CA VAL A 101 5.61 33.90 -29.40
C VAL A 101 5.30 33.16 -28.09
N LEU A 102 5.66 33.74 -26.93
CA LEU A 102 5.34 33.17 -25.64
C LEU A 102 3.81 33.11 -25.44
N ARG A 103 3.09 34.20 -25.73
CA ARG A 103 1.62 34.26 -25.61
C ARG A 103 0.95 33.21 -26.51
N LEU A 104 1.42 33.06 -27.75
CA LEU A 104 0.91 32.03 -28.67
C LEU A 104 1.08 30.62 -28.06
N THR A 105 2.29 30.29 -27.58
CA THR A 105 2.58 29.00 -26.96
C THR A 105 1.74 28.75 -25.70
N MET A 106 1.56 29.77 -24.87
CA MET A 106 0.73 29.68 -23.66
C MET A 106 -0.74 29.45 -24.02
N THR A 107 -1.27 30.11 -25.05
CA THR A 107 -2.66 29.91 -25.51
C THR A 107 -2.88 28.48 -26.04
N GLU A 108 -1.93 27.96 -26.82
CA GLU A 108 -1.99 26.56 -27.29
C GLU A 108 -1.93 25.58 -26.13
N THR A 109 -1.04 25.80 -25.17
CA THR A 109 -0.94 24.94 -23.97
C THR A 109 -2.24 25.00 -23.15
N LEU A 110 -2.86 26.18 -23.03
CA LEU A 110 -4.14 26.32 -22.34
C LEU A 110 -5.26 25.51 -23.03
N LEU A 111 -5.32 25.56 -24.35
CA LEU A 111 -6.30 24.81 -25.13
C LEU A 111 -6.10 23.31 -24.97
N HIS A 112 -4.85 22.83 -25.10
CA HIS A 112 -4.54 21.41 -24.88
C HIS A 112 -4.90 20.96 -23.46
N MET A 113 -4.61 21.79 -22.46
CA MET A 113 -4.93 21.49 -21.07
C MET A 113 -6.44 21.46 -20.82
N ALA A 114 -7.20 22.40 -21.39
CA ALA A 114 -8.66 22.42 -21.28
C ALA A 114 -9.28 21.13 -21.87
N VAL A 115 -8.85 20.72 -23.06
CA VAL A 115 -9.30 19.47 -23.69
C VAL A 115 -8.90 18.26 -22.84
N SER A 116 -7.66 18.23 -22.34
CA SER A 116 -7.18 17.14 -21.49
C SER A 116 -7.95 17.04 -20.18
N MET A 117 -8.33 18.19 -19.59
CA MET A 117 -9.12 18.23 -18.36
C MET A 117 -10.53 17.66 -18.58
N VAL A 118 -11.18 18.04 -19.68
CA VAL A 118 -12.50 17.48 -20.05
C VAL A 118 -12.40 15.96 -20.23
N LEU A 119 -11.39 15.49 -20.97
CA LEU A 119 -11.17 14.05 -21.17
C LEU A 119 -10.86 13.33 -19.85
N ALA A 120 -10.08 13.95 -18.95
CA ALA A 120 -9.77 13.39 -17.64
C ALA A 120 -11.04 13.26 -16.78
N ILE A 121 -11.91 14.26 -16.76
CA ILE A 121 -13.20 14.21 -16.05
C ILE A 121 -14.07 13.08 -16.61
N VAL A 122 -14.20 12.97 -17.93
CA VAL A 122 -14.95 11.88 -18.57
C VAL A 122 -14.37 10.52 -18.17
N LEU A 123 -13.04 10.37 -18.16
CA LEU A 123 -12.38 9.12 -17.80
C LEU A 123 -12.59 8.77 -16.32
N ILE A 124 -12.56 9.77 -15.42
CA ILE A 124 -12.83 9.61 -13.98
C ILE A 124 -14.24 9.05 -13.78
N PHE A 125 -15.24 9.59 -14.45
CA PHE A 125 -16.61 9.09 -14.34
C PHE A 125 -16.80 7.72 -15.01
N LEU A 126 -16.11 7.45 -16.11
CA LEU A 126 -16.12 6.13 -16.75
C LEU A 126 -15.50 5.04 -15.87
N CYS A 127 -14.44 5.39 -15.12
CA CYS A 127 -13.74 4.48 -14.21
C CYS A 127 -14.24 4.61 -12.75
N ARG A 128 -15.46 5.15 -12.53
CA ARG A 128 -15.98 5.45 -11.19
C ARG A 128 -15.83 4.29 -10.21
N GLY A 129 -16.28 3.08 -10.59
CA GLY A 129 -16.21 1.91 -9.70
C GLY A 129 -14.78 1.56 -9.28
N LEU A 130 -13.82 1.63 -10.22
CA LEU A 130 -12.42 1.39 -9.93
C LEU A 130 -11.84 2.45 -8.96
N ILE A 131 -12.24 3.70 -9.12
CA ILE A 131 -11.78 4.82 -8.27
C ILE A 131 -12.37 4.68 -6.86
N GLU A 132 -13.65 4.35 -6.75
CA GLU A 132 -14.31 4.11 -5.46
C GLU A 132 -13.67 2.93 -4.72
N ASP A 133 -13.36 1.83 -5.41
CA ASP A 133 -12.68 0.66 -4.82
C ASP A 133 -11.26 0.97 -4.33
N LEU A 134 -10.51 1.79 -5.09
CA LEU A 134 -9.11 2.11 -4.77
C LEU A 134 -8.97 3.20 -3.71
N LEU A 135 -9.81 4.23 -3.77
CA LEU A 135 -9.70 5.40 -2.90
C LEU A 135 -10.69 5.38 -1.74
N GLY A 136 -11.74 4.57 -1.84
CA GLY A 136 -12.83 4.53 -0.86
C GLY A 136 -13.69 5.80 -0.83
N VAL A 137 -13.59 6.64 -1.87
CA VAL A 137 -14.28 7.94 -1.96
C VAL A 137 -14.86 8.10 -3.35
N SER A 138 -16.08 8.64 -3.44
CA SER A 138 -16.72 8.89 -4.74
C SER A 138 -16.03 10.03 -5.50
N PRO A 139 -16.00 9.99 -6.85
CA PRO A 139 -15.44 11.05 -7.67
C PRO A 139 -16.05 12.42 -7.43
N GLU A 140 -17.37 12.46 -7.13
CA GLU A 140 -18.07 13.71 -6.83
C GLU A 140 -17.54 14.36 -5.56
N THR A 141 -17.34 13.58 -4.50
CA THR A 141 -16.75 14.06 -3.24
C THR A 141 -15.33 14.58 -3.45
N LEU A 142 -14.54 13.91 -4.29
CA LEU A 142 -13.17 14.30 -4.61
C LEU A 142 -13.12 15.65 -5.34
N LEU A 143 -14.01 15.85 -6.33
CA LEU A 143 -14.04 17.06 -7.15
C LEU A 143 -14.70 18.26 -6.45
N LEU A 144 -15.54 18.03 -5.43
CA LEU A 144 -16.25 19.08 -4.69
C LEU A 144 -15.65 19.37 -3.31
N SER A 145 -14.62 18.62 -2.89
CA SER A 145 -13.96 18.81 -1.59
C SER A 145 -12.95 19.96 -1.60
N GLU A 146 -12.45 20.31 -0.41
CA GLU A 146 -11.31 21.24 -0.26
C GLU A 146 -10.08 20.79 -1.05
N GLY A 147 -9.94 19.50 -1.33
CA GLY A 147 -8.90 18.94 -2.20
C GLY A 147 -8.96 19.43 -3.65
N ALA A 148 -10.14 19.87 -4.13
CA ALA A 148 -10.27 20.44 -5.46
C ALA A 148 -9.42 21.71 -5.65
N VAL A 149 -9.25 22.52 -4.60
CA VAL A 149 -8.38 23.71 -4.64
C VAL A 149 -6.91 23.32 -4.84
N VAL A 150 -6.47 22.25 -4.15
CA VAL A 150 -5.12 21.70 -4.32
C VAL A 150 -4.94 21.17 -5.73
N LEU A 151 -5.94 20.44 -6.26
CA LEU A 151 -5.93 19.93 -7.63
C LEU A 151 -5.84 21.05 -8.66
N LEU A 152 -6.61 22.14 -8.50
CA LEU A 152 -6.53 23.32 -9.35
C LEU A 152 -5.15 23.98 -9.26
N GLY A 153 -4.56 24.07 -8.07
CA GLY A 153 -3.20 24.57 -7.85
C GLY A 153 -2.15 23.75 -8.60
N VAL A 154 -2.26 22.42 -8.53
CA VAL A 154 -1.41 21.48 -9.28
C VAL A 154 -1.60 21.68 -10.80
N CYS A 155 -2.84 21.77 -11.27
CA CYS A 155 -3.12 22.05 -12.69
C CYS A 155 -2.50 23.38 -13.15
N ALA A 156 -2.61 24.43 -12.34
CA ALA A 156 -1.99 25.72 -12.64
C ALA A 156 -0.46 25.61 -12.70
N ALA A 157 0.17 24.90 -11.78
CA ALA A 157 1.62 24.67 -11.78
C ALA A 157 2.08 23.87 -13.02
N VAL A 158 1.33 22.84 -13.41
CA VAL A 158 1.57 22.06 -14.64
C VAL A 158 1.45 22.95 -15.86
N PHE A 159 0.40 23.76 -15.96
CA PHE A 159 0.18 24.71 -17.06
C PHE A 159 1.37 25.68 -17.20
N LEU A 160 1.80 26.25 -16.09
CA LEU A 160 2.94 27.18 -16.10
C LEU A 160 4.23 26.46 -16.54
N ALA A 161 4.52 25.29 -15.99
CA ALA A 161 5.73 24.55 -16.35
C ALA A 161 5.73 24.11 -17.83
N THR A 162 4.62 23.58 -18.32
CA THR A 162 4.50 23.05 -19.69
C THR A 162 4.35 24.15 -20.75
N GLY A 163 3.83 25.33 -20.40
CA GLY A 163 3.70 26.47 -21.28
C GLY A 163 4.93 27.38 -21.30
N LEU A 164 5.45 27.73 -20.09
CA LEU A 164 6.59 28.65 -20.00
C LEU A 164 7.90 28.05 -20.52
N VAL A 165 8.21 26.81 -20.20
CA VAL A 165 9.48 26.19 -20.59
C VAL A 165 9.64 26.15 -22.12
N PRO A 166 8.70 25.54 -22.90
CA PRO A 166 8.78 25.61 -24.36
C PRO A 166 8.64 27.02 -24.90
N GLY A 167 7.75 27.84 -24.32
CA GLY A 167 7.50 29.22 -24.77
C GLY A 167 8.74 30.11 -24.69
N ILE A 168 9.48 30.04 -23.57
CA ILE A 168 10.75 30.78 -23.41
C ILE A 168 11.81 30.27 -24.40
N LEU A 169 11.88 28.96 -24.60
CA LEU A 169 12.81 28.36 -25.55
C LEU A 169 12.48 28.78 -26.98
N PHE A 170 11.21 28.85 -27.36
CA PHE A 170 10.74 29.31 -28.67
C PHE A 170 10.98 30.83 -28.85
N ALA A 171 10.70 31.62 -27.82
CA ALA A 171 10.95 33.07 -27.84
C ALA A 171 12.42 33.42 -28.02
N ARG A 172 13.35 32.58 -27.55
CA ARG A 172 14.80 32.82 -27.67
C ARG A 172 15.42 32.39 -29.01
N ILE A 173 14.65 31.82 -29.94
CA ILE A 173 15.18 31.40 -31.26
C ILE A 173 15.49 32.66 -32.09
N PRO A 174 16.77 32.91 -32.48
CA PRO A 174 17.11 34.01 -33.40
C PRO A 174 16.62 33.68 -34.81
N VAL A 175 16.13 34.69 -35.53
CA VAL A 175 15.64 34.53 -36.91
C VAL A 175 16.71 33.94 -37.83
N THR A 176 17.96 34.35 -37.65
CA THR A 176 19.13 33.86 -38.41
C THR A 176 19.45 32.39 -38.17
N SER A 177 19.19 31.87 -36.96
CA SER A 177 19.46 30.47 -36.62
C SER A 177 18.33 29.52 -37.03
N ALA A 178 17.13 30.04 -37.27
CA ALA A 178 16.01 29.23 -37.77
C ALA A 178 16.30 28.67 -39.18
N PHE A 179 17.14 29.37 -39.95
CA PHE A 179 17.61 28.92 -41.26
C PHE A 179 18.94 28.15 -41.21
N ARG A 180 19.71 28.25 -40.12
CA ARG A 180 20.92 27.43 -39.88
C ARG A 180 20.60 26.33 -38.90
N ARG A 181 20.78 25.07 -39.30
CA ARG A 181 20.63 23.89 -38.45
C ARG A 181 21.59 23.88 -37.25
N SER A 182 21.22 24.46 -36.11
CA SER A 182 21.95 24.29 -34.85
C SER A 182 21.61 22.94 -34.21
N ARG A 183 22.52 21.97 -34.41
CA ARG A 183 22.21 20.55 -34.23
C ARG A 183 22.49 19.94 -32.82
N GLU A 184 23.47 20.42 -32.05
CA GLU A 184 24.00 19.68 -30.90
C GLU A 184 23.32 19.98 -29.56
N SER A 185 23.02 21.22 -29.25
CA SER A 185 22.46 21.61 -27.95
C SER A 185 21.08 20.98 -27.65
N ARG A 186 20.29 20.73 -28.69
CA ARG A 186 18.92 20.18 -28.54
C ARG A 186 18.85 18.68 -28.25
N ARG A 187 19.86 17.91 -28.65
CA ARG A 187 19.93 16.47 -28.43
C ARG A 187 20.11 16.14 -26.96
N ILE A 188 20.97 16.87 -26.27
CA ILE A 188 21.27 16.69 -24.84
C ILE A 188 20.01 16.85 -23.99
N TRP A 189 19.23 17.89 -24.22
CA TRP A 189 17.97 18.12 -23.47
C TRP A 189 16.96 16.97 -23.63
N LYS A 190 16.76 16.48 -24.86
CA LYS A 190 15.85 15.36 -25.13
C LYS A 190 16.32 14.07 -24.43
N LEU A 191 17.61 13.80 -24.47
CA LEU A 191 18.19 12.64 -23.81
C LEU A 191 18.11 12.74 -22.27
N SER A 192 18.28 13.94 -21.71
CA SER A 192 18.11 14.18 -20.28
C SER A 192 16.66 13.96 -19.83
N LEU A 193 15.67 14.41 -20.63
CA LEU A 193 14.26 14.17 -20.35
C LEU A 193 13.92 12.67 -20.40
N LEU A 194 14.42 11.95 -21.42
CA LEU A 194 14.27 10.50 -21.51
C LEU A 194 14.95 9.76 -20.34
N PHE A 195 16.13 10.24 -19.94
CA PHE A 195 16.84 9.68 -18.78
C PHE A 195 15.96 9.73 -17.52
N LEU A 196 15.35 10.90 -17.23
CA LEU A 196 14.47 11.05 -16.09
C LEU A 196 13.22 10.16 -16.18
N GLN A 197 12.63 10.04 -17.36
CA GLN A 197 11.46 9.18 -17.59
C GLN A 197 11.79 7.70 -17.35
N PHE A 198 12.92 7.22 -17.85
CA PHE A 198 13.35 5.84 -17.62
C PHE A 198 13.76 5.58 -16.17
N ALA A 199 14.34 6.56 -15.49
CA ALA A 199 14.61 6.47 -14.07
C ALA A 199 13.31 6.36 -13.25
N ALA A 200 12.30 7.18 -13.56
CA ALA A 200 10.99 7.09 -12.93
C ALA A 200 10.30 5.74 -13.21
N ALA A 201 10.36 5.23 -14.45
CA ALA A 201 9.81 3.92 -14.78
C ALA A 201 10.53 2.78 -14.03
N GLY A 202 11.87 2.83 -13.98
CA GLY A 202 12.68 1.87 -13.22
C GLY A 202 12.34 1.89 -11.73
N LEU A 203 12.18 3.08 -11.14
CA LEU A 203 11.78 3.26 -9.75
C LEU A 203 10.41 2.61 -9.48
N LEU A 204 9.39 2.98 -10.26
CA LEU A 204 8.02 2.55 -9.99
C LEU A 204 7.80 1.05 -10.25
N VAL A 205 8.40 0.50 -11.30
CA VAL A 205 8.29 -0.95 -11.59
C VAL A 205 8.99 -1.77 -10.50
N SER A 206 10.18 -1.36 -10.08
CA SER A 206 10.91 -2.06 -9.00
C SER A 206 10.20 -1.92 -7.65
N LEU A 207 9.67 -0.74 -7.34
CA LEU A 207 8.88 -0.48 -6.13
C LEU A 207 7.62 -1.36 -6.11
N LEU A 208 6.91 -1.48 -7.24
CA LEU A 208 5.74 -2.35 -7.37
C LEU A 208 6.05 -3.80 -7.04
N ILE A 209 7.19 -4.33 -7.54
CA ILE A 209 7.60 -5.71 -7.26
C ILE A 209 7.91 -5.88 -5.78
N ALA A 210 8.60 -4.91 -5.16
CA ALA A 210 8.91 -4.94 -3.73
C ALA A 210 7.64 -4.91 -2.85
N ILE A 211 6.69 -4.00 -3.15
CA ILE A 211 5.40 -3.90 -2.46
C ILE A 211 4.57 -5.16 -2.65
N GLY A 212 4.50 -5.67 -3.89
CA GLY A 212 3.78 -6.90 -4.20
C GLY A 212 4.32 -8.11 -3.45
N ARG A 213 5.65 -8.19 -3.30
CA ARG A 213 6.31 -9.25 -2.52
C ARG A 213 6.02 -9.13 -1.02
N GLN A 214 6.07 -7.92 -0.45
CA GLN A 214 5.71 -7.71 0.96
C GLN A 214 4.24 -8.06 1.21
N HIS A 215 3.34 -7.62 0.35
CA HIS A 215 1.92 -7.95 0.47
C HIS A 215 1.68 -9.47 0.42
N ARG A 216 2.33 -10.16 -0.52
CA ARG A 216 2.25 -11.62 -0.60
C ARG A 216 2.84 -12.29 0.65
N PHE A 217 3.98 -11.80 1.13
CA PHE A 217 4.59 -12.30 2.37
C PHE A 217 3.63 -12.17 3.57
N MET A 218 2.89 -11.05 3.67
CA MET A 218 1.91 -10.86 4.74
C MET A 218 0.73 -11.85 4.66
N LEU A 219 0.30 -12.18 3.45
CA LEU A 219 -0.79 -13.15 3.24
C LEU A 219 -0.34 -14.61 3.45
N ASP A 220 0.88 -14.93 3.04
CA ASP A 220 1.43 -16.30 3.06
C ASP A 220 2.12 -16.62 4.42
N SER A 221 2.34 -15.61 5.30
CA SER A 221 2.99 -15.82 6.59
C SER A 221 2.09 -16.62 7.52
N ASP A 222 2.65 -17.66 8.15
CA ASP A 222 1.96 -18.49 9.13
C ASP A 222 1.61 -17.65 10.38
N PRO A 223 0.33 -17.54 10.75
CA PRO A 223 -0.06 -16.85 11.96
C PRO A 223 0.11 -17.71 13.22
N GLY A 224 0.57 -18.98 13.12
CA GLY A 224 0.66 -19.93 14.21
C GLY A 224 -0.67 -20.62 14.51
N TYR A 225 -1.67 -20.48 13.65
CA TYR A 225 -2.94 -21.19 13.69
C TYR A 225 -3.50 -21.42 12.28
N SER A 226 -4.27 -22.50 12.13
CA SER A 226 -4.94 -22.81 10.87
C SER A 226 -6.28 -22.09 10.78
N PHE A 227 -6.46 -21.35 9.71
CA PHE A 227 -7.75 -20.74 9.35
C PHE A 227 -8.34 -21.31 8.05
N ASP A 228 -7.74 -22.37 7.56
CA ASP A 228 -8.23 -23.07 6.39
C ASP A 228 -9.62 -23.63 6.65
N ARG A 229 -10.52 -23.43 5.70
CA ARG A 229 -11.90 -23.91 5.78
C ARG A 229 -12.69 -23.40 6.98
N LEU A 230 -12.22 -22.31 7.62
CA LEU A 230 -12.84 -21.72 8.78
C LEU A 230 -13.79 -20.58 8.37
N ALA A 231 -14.99 -20.61 8.92
CA ALA A 231 -15.95 -19.51 8.87
C ALA A 231 -16.28 -19.04 10.29
N PHE A 232 -16.74 -17.82 10.43
CA PHE A 232 -17.20 -17.29 11.70
C PHE A 232 -18.48 -16.47 11.54
N CYS A 233 -19.25 -16.41 12.62
CA CYS A 233 -20.49 -15.64 12.68
C CYS A 233 -20.63 -14.99 14.06
N PRO A 234 -20.84 -13.66 14.15
CA PRO A 234 -21.20 -13.01 15.40
C PRO A 234 -22.59 -13.47 15.86
N VAL A 235 -22.68 -13.92 17.10
CA VAL A 235 -23.94 -14.33 17.76
C VAL A 235 -24.16 -13.54 19.05
N SER A 236 -23.56 -12.35 19.16
CA SER A 236 -23.60 -11.52 20.37
C SER A 236 -25.00 -11.03 20.75
N GLY A 237 -25.90 -10.85 19.76
CA GLY A 237 -27.29 -10.47 20.01
C GLY A 237 -28.19 -11.58 20.55
N GLN A 238 -27.68 -12.84 20.64
CA GLN A 238 -28.47 -13.98 21.10
C GLN A 238 -28.23 -14.27 22.58
N ASP A 239 -29.25 -14.77 23.25
CA ASP A 239 -29.14 -15.25 24.62
C ASP A 239 -28.29 -16.54 24.71
N SER A 240 -27.87 -16.89 25.92
CA SER A 240 -26.97 -18.04 26.14
C SER A 240 -27.58 -19.37 25.71
N ALA A 241 -28.90 -19.57 25.90
CA ALA A 241 -29.56 -20.80 25.51
C ALA A 241 -29.63 -20.96 24.00
N THR A 242 -29.95 -19.86 23.29
CA THR A 242 -29.95 -19.83 21.83
C THR A 242 -28.55 -20.08 21.26
N ARG A 243 -27.51 -19.52 21.86
CA ARG A 243 -26.11 -19.80 21.43
C ARG A 243 -25.73 -21.27 21.58
N VAL A 244 -26.13 -21.92 22.67
CA VAL A 244 -25.90 -23.39 22.86
C VAL A 244 -26.61 -24.15 21.74
N ARG A 245 -27.89 -23.86 21.49
CA ARG A 245 -28.66 -24.50 20.42
C ARG A 245 -28.02 -24.29 19.05
N ILE A 246 -27.49 -23.08 18.74
CA ILE A 246 -26.79 -22.78 17.49
C ILE A 246 -25.56 -23.71 17.35
N VAL A 247 -24.71 -23.81 18.37
CA VAL A 247 -23.51 -24.66 18.34
C VAL A 247 -23.89 -26.12 18.07
N GLU A 248 -24.90 -26.62 18.76
CA GLU A 248 -25.36 -28.00 18.60
C GLU A 248 -25.95 -28.28 17.22
N GLU A 249 -26.84 -27.43 16.73
CA GLU A 249 -27.51 -27.63 15.44
C GLU A 249 -26.57 -27.46 14.25
N ILE A 250 -25.67 -26.48 14.31
CA ILE A 250 -24.65 -26.28 13.27
C ILE A 250 -23.65 -27.45 13.29
N GLY A 251 -23.28 -27.95 14.47
CA GLY A 251 -22.39 -29.11 14.60
C GLY A 251 -22.95 -30.43 14.02
N LYS A 252 -24.27 -30.52 13.85
CA LYS A 252 -24.93 -31.68 13.23
C LYS A 252 -24.91 -31.67 11.70
N LEU A 253 -24.57 -30.56 11.09
CA LEU A 253 -24.54 -30.44 9.61
C LEU A 253 -23.41 -31.32 9.03
N PRO A 254 -23.68 -32.10 7.97
CA PRO A 254 -22.66 -32.96 7.35
C PRO A 254 -21.51 -32.15 6.70
N GLU A 255 -21.74 -30.91 6.34
CA GLU A 255 -20.75 -29.97 5.78
C GLU A 255 -19.77 -29.44 6.83
N VAL A 256 -20.12 -29.56 8.12
CA VAL A 256 -19.35 -29.04 9.24
C VAL A 256 -18.48 -30.15 9.83
N GLU A 257 -17.24 -29.84 10.09
CA GLU A 257 -16.25 -30.71 10.73
C GLU A 257 -16.27 -30.51 12.24
N ARG A 258 -16.22 -29.25 12.68
CA ARG A 258 -16.21 -28.87 14.10
C ARG A 258 -16.77 -27.46 14.30
N VAL A 259 -17.33 -27.24 15.49
CA VAL A 259 -17.81 -25.90 15.91
C VAL A 259 -17.19 -25.58 17.27
N SER A 260 -16.78 -24.33 17.44
CA SER A 260 -16.35 -23.80 18.73
C SER A 260 -16.78 -22.34 18.85
N SER A 261 -16.43 -21.66 19.93
CA SER A 261 -16.72 -20.24 20.12
C SER A 261 -15.56 -19.53 20.81
N CYS A 262 -15.47 -18.21 20.60
CA CYS A 262 -14.52 -17.36 21.31
C CYS A 262 -15.12 -15.98 21.60
N SER A 263 -14.53 -15.27 22.55
CA SER A 263 -14.95 -13.89 22.86
C SER A 263 -14.60 -12.91 21.74
N CYS A 264 -13.45 -13.11 21.11
CA CYS A 264 -12.95 -12.32 20.00
C CYS A 264 -12.06 -13.20 19.12
N LEU A 265 -11.95 -12.84 17.84
CA LEU A 265 -11.03 -13.52 16.92
C LEU A 265 -9.59 -13.05 17.13
N PRO A 266 -8.59 -13.91 16.92
CA PRO A 266 -7.17 -13.50 16.92
C PRO A 266 -6.80 -12.42 15.88
N LEU A 267 -7.72 -12.03 15.02
CA LEU A 267 -7.55 -10.92 14.08
C LEU A 267 -7.41 -9.56 14.77
N HIS A 268 -7.87 -9.45 16.00
CA HIS A 268 -7.85 -8.23 16.80
C HIS A 268 -7.27 -8.51 18.17
N GLY A 269 -6.46 -7.57 18.69
CA GLY A 269 -6.00 -7.62 20.06
C GLY A 269 -7.16 -7.47 21.04
N MET A 270 -7.01 -8.08 22.20
CA MET A 270 -7.96 -7.95 23.32
C MET A 270 -7.35 -7.08 24.43
N ALA A 271 -8.21 -6.51 25.24
CA ALA A 271 -7.79 -5.94 26.50
C ALA A 271 -7.38 -7.08 27.45
N GLY A 272 -6.40 -6.82 28.29
CA GLY A 272 -5.99 -7.70 29.36
C GLY A 272 -5.87 -6.97 30.67
N ASN A 273 -5.53 -7.69 31.71
CA ASN A 273 -5.35 -7.17 33.06
C ASN A 273 -3.95 -7.51 33.57
N ASN A 274 -3.61 -6.91 34.69
CA ASN A 274 -2.31 -7.11 35.34
C ASN A 274 -2.19 -8.54 35.85
N ILE A 275 -1.02 -9.12 35.66
CA ILE A 275 -0.64 -10.45 36.13
C ILE A 275 0.19 -10.31 37.39
N MET A 276 -0.20 -11.03 38.44
CA MET A 276 0.42 -11.02 39.75
C MET A 276 0.66 -12.45 40.23
N LEU A 277 1.56 -12.61 41.18
CA LEU A 277 1.68 -13.86 41.92
C LEU A 277 0.65 -13.89 43.06
N PRO A 278 0.09 -15.05 43.44
CA PRO A 278 -0.87 -15.16 44.53
C PRO A 278 -0.33 -14.58 45.84
N GLY A 279 -1.13 -13.69 46.44
CA GLY A 279 -0.75 -13.02 47.70
C GLY A 279 0.32 -11.94 47.55
N SER A 280 0.71 -11.55 46.35
CA SER A 280 1.62 -10.45 46.08
C SER A 280 0.85 -9.18 45.72
N ASP A 281 1.29 -8.03 46.25
CA ASP A 281 0.80 -6.72 45.83
C ASP A 281 1.57 -6.19 44.60
N TRP A 282 2.54 -6.94 44.10
CA TRP A 282 3.38 -6.54 42.96
C TRP A 282 2.86 -7.11 41.65
N GLU A 283 2.77 -6.22 40.69
CA GLU A 283 2.46 -6.55 39.29
C GLU A 283 3.70 -7.15 38.62
N CYS A 284 3.60 -8.39 38.11
CA CYS A 284 4.65 -9.00 37.32
C CYS A 284 4.76 -8.30 35.96
N PHE A 285 3.64 -8.17 35.28
CA PHE A 285 3.56 -7.38 34.03
C PHE A 285 2.11 -7.03 33.72
N ASN A 286 1.94 -5.91 33.04
CA ASN A 286 0.66 -5.51 32.49
C ASN A 286 0.45 -6.18 31.15
N VAL A 287 -0.70 -6.71 31.00
CA VAL A 287 -1.47 -7.20 29.88
C VAL A 287 -0.95 -8.47 29.23
N ALA A 288 -1.63 -9.54 29.59
CA ALA A 288 -1.84 -10.65 28.68
C ALA A 288 -3.18 -10.45 27.94
N ASP A 289 -3.20 -10.62 26.62
CA ASP A 289 -4.46 -10.64 25.88
C ASP A 289 -5.33 -11.79 26.39
N GLN A 290 -6.58 -11.50 26.75
CA GLN A 290 -7.48 -12.47 27.39
C GLN A 290 -8.58 -12.89 26.45
N TYR A 291 -8.69 -14.19 26.21
CA TYR A 291 -9.74 -14.76 25.36
C TYR A 291 -10.54 -15.79 26.12
N ALA A 292 -11.86 -15.63 26.15
CA ALA A 292 -12.75 -16.69 26.60
C ALA A 292 -13.07 -17.60 25.39
N VAL A 293 -12.78 -18.89 25.53
CA VAL A 293 -12.92 -19.88 24.46
C VAL A 293 -13.83 -21.03 24.86
N GLY A 294 -14.54 -21.57 23.88
CA GLY A 294 -15.35 -22.78 24.04
C GLY A 294 -14.54 -24.06 23.90
N GLY A 295 -15.17 -25.19 24.15
CA GLY A 295 -14.55 -26.51 23.97
C GLY A 295 -14.03 -26.73 22.55
N GLY A 296 -12.86 -27.36 22.43
CA GLY A 296 -12.23 -27.68 21.16
C GLY A 296 -11.69 -26.51 20.36
N PHE A 297 -11.51 -25.32 20.97
CA PHE A 297 -11.01 -24.13 20.28
C PHE A 297 -9.60 -24.33 19.73
N LEU A 298 -8.65 -24.79 20.55
CA LEU A 298 -7.27 -25.01 20.14
C LEU A 298 -7.13 -26.05 19.04
N GLU A 299 -7.90 -27.16 19.16
CA GLU A 299 -7.92 -28.20 18.14
C GLU A 299 -8.58 -27.72 16.84
N LEU A 300 -9.63 -26.88 16.92
CA LEU A 300 -10.27 -26.30 15.75
C LEU A 300 -9.32 -25.37 15.00
N MET A 301 -8.57 -24.56 15.74
CA MET A 301 -7.57 -23.64 15.21
C MET A 301 -6.21 -24.33 14.92
N GLU A 302 -6.06 -25.61 15.27
CA GLU A 302 -4.81 -26.37 15.10
C GLU A 302 -3.62 -25.73 15.84
N ILE A 303 -3.87 -25.10 16.98
CA ILE A 303 -2.82 -24.49 17.81
C ILE A 303 -2.18 -25.60 18.68
N PRO A 304 -0.86 -25.83 18.57
CA PRO A 304 -0.21 -26.91 19.30
C PRO A 304 -0.20 -26.69 20.82
N LEU A 305 -0.46 -27.75 21.58
CA LEU A 305 -0.20 -27.79 23.00
C LEU A 305 1.30 -28.08 23.23
N VAL A 306 1.93 -27.27 24.06
CA VAL A 306 3.38 -27.34 24.37
C VAL A 306 3.59 -28.19 25.64
N ASP A 307 2.75 -27.95 26.65
CA ASP A 307 2.83 -28.64 27.95
C ASP A 307 1.46 -28.71 28.62
N GLY A 308 1.25 -29.68 29.49
CA GLY A 308 0.01 -29.86 30.24
C GLY A 308 -1.12 -30.48 29.42
N ARG A 309 -2.34 -29.99 29.59
CA ARG A 309 -3.56 -30.55 28.96
C ARG A 309 -4.50 -29.43 28.48
N PHE A 310 -5.42 -29.82 27.59
CA PHE A 310 -6.56 -28.97 27.24
C PHE A 310 -7.57 -28.85 28.39
N PHE A 311 -8.48 -27.90 28.29
CA PHE A 311 -9.59 -27.76 29.23
C PHE A 311 -10.43 -29.03 29.26
N THR A 312 -10.85 -29.48 30.45
CA THR A 312 -11.81 -30.56 30.64
C THR A 312 -13.22 -29.97 30.75
N GLU A 313 -14.18 -30.54 30.03
CA GLU A 313 -15.57 -30.05 29.99
C GLU A 313 -16.31 -30.11 31.32
N ASP A 314 -15.84 -30.96 32.24
CA ASP A 314 -16.49 -31.21 33.54
C ASP A 314 -16.23 -30.13 34.59
N VAL A 315 -15.35 -29.20 34.34
CA VAL A 315 -14.93 -28.20 35.35
C VAL A 315 -15.80 -26.93 35.23
N SER A 316 -16.99 -27.02 35.79
CA SER A 316 -17.92 -25.91 35.95
C SER A 316 -17.41 -24.93 36.98
N GLY A 317 -17.07 -23.72 36.55
CA GLY A 317 -16.50 -22.68 37.45
C GLY A 317 -15.01 -22.86 37.72
N SER A 318 -14.28 -23.44 36.77
CA SER A 318 -12.86 -23.70 36.93
C SER A 318 -12.05 -22.42 36.98
N THR A 319 -11.19 -22.36 37.97
CA THR A 319 -10.08 -21.42 38.09
C THR A 319 -8.91 -21.87 37.22
N GLU A 320 -9.17 -22.63 36.14
CA GLU A 320 -8.13 -23.10 35.22
C GLU A 320 -7.99 -22.17 34.03
N ILE A 321 -6.76 -21.94 33.64
CA ILE A 321 -6.41 -21.18 32.45
C ILE A 321 -5.33 -21.90 31.65
N MET A 322 -5.28 -21.59 30.36
CA MET A 322 -4.13 -21.93 29.53
C MET A 322 -3.37 -20.66 29.15
N VAL A 323 -2.06 -20.73 29.08
CA VAL A 323 -1.19 -19.60 28.81
C VAL A 323 -0.34 -19.84 27.58
N SER A 324 0.03 -18.77 26.87
CA SER A 324 0.94 -18.84 25.73
C SER A 324 2.38 -19.14 26.18
N ARG A 325 3.20 -19.68 25.28
CA ARG A 325 4.64 -19.85 25.52
C ARG A 325 5.31 -18.53 25.92
N SER A 326 4.98 -17.42 25.26
CA SER A 326 5.49 -16.09 25.58
C SER A 326 5.11 -15.62 26.98
N PHE A 327 3.96 -16.07 27.50
CA PHE A 327 3.59 -15.81 28.88
C PHE A 327 4.58 -16.49 29.85
N VAL A 328 4.87 -17.75 29.61
CA VAL A 328 5.83 -18.52 30.44
C VAL A 328 7.23 -17.93 30.35
N GLU A 329 7.68 -17.53 29.17
CA GLU A 329 8.97 -16.89 28.97
C GLU A 329 9.09 -15.58 29.77
N ARG A 330 8.02 -14.79 29.77
CA ARG A 330 7.99 -13.51 30.51
C ARG A 330 7.90 -13.70 32.03
N MET A 331 7.22 -14.76 32.48
CA MET A 331 7.14 -15.09 33.90
C MET A 331 8.48 -15.52 34.51
N LYS A 332 9.45 -15.99 33.72
CA LYS A 332 10.79 -16.36 34.21
C LYS A 332 11.53 -15.22 34.92
N ASP A 333 11.19 -13.98 34.59
CA ASP A 333 11.79 -12.79 35.22
C ASP A 333 11.24 -12.53 36.63
N PHE A 334 10.10 -13.16 36.98
CA PHE A 334 9.34 -12.90 38.21
C PHE A 334 9.17 -14.12 39.11
N ALA A 335 9.23 -15.32 38.55
CA ALA A 335 9.04 -16.56 39.27
C ALA A 335 9.95 -17.66 38.76
N ASP A 336 10.57 -18.39 39.66
CA ASP A 336 11.39 -19.55 39.34
C ASP A 336 10.49 -20.82 39.22
N TRP A 337 10.08 -21.13 38.00
CA TRP A 337 9.28 -22.32 37.69
C TRP A 337 10.16 -23.42 37.13
N THR A 338 11.15 -23.87 37.94
CA THR A 338 12.07 -24.95 37.52
C THR A 338 11.35 -26.27 37.21
N ASP A 339 10.21 -26.54 37.85
CA ASP A 339 9.37 -27.72 37.64
C ASP A 339 8.31 -27.56 36.53
N GLY A 340 8.40 -26.49 35.77
CA GLY A 340 7.44 -26.14 34.74
C GLY A 340 6.29 -25.24 35.22
N PRO A 341 5.51 -24.67 34.28
CA PRO A 341 4.42 -23.75 34.58
C PRO A 341 3.10 -24.44 34.95
N VAL A 342 2.90 -25.70 34.55
CA VAL A 342 1.64 -26.42 34.75
C VAL A 342 1.41 -26.68 36.25
N GLY A 343 0.22 -26.40 36.73
CA GLY A 343 -0.15 -26.51 38.15
C GLY A 343 0.23 -25.29 38.99
N LYS A 344 0.96 -24.31 38.43
CA LYS A 344 1.25 -23.06 39.13
C LYS A 344 0.03 -22.14 39.14
N MET A 345 -0.07 -21.33 40.19
CA MET A 345 -1.14 -20.34 40.33
C MET A 345 -0.66 -18.95 40.00
N ILE A 346 -1.51 -18.19 39.37
CA ILE A 346 -1.34 -16.76 39.11
C ILE A 346 -2.60 -16.00 39.48
N SER A 347 -2.46 -14.73 39.82
CA SER A 347 -3.58 -13.82 40.06
C SER A 347 -3.74 -12.87 38.88
N ILE A 348 -4.99 -12.67 38.45
CA ILE A 348 -5.34 -11.75 37.34
C ILE A 348 -6.30 -10.71 37.91
N THR A 349 -5.90 -9.43 37.89
CA THR A 349 -6.74 -8.35 38.42
C THR A 349 -8.03 -8.17 37.60
N GLY A 350 -9.10 -7.70 38.24
CA GLY A 350 -10.37 -7.44 37.58
C GLY A 350 -11.25 -8.67 37.32
N HIS A 351 -10.86 -9.85 37.82
CA HIS A 351 -11.64 -11.07 37.79
C HIS A 351 -12.01 -11.54 39.21
N GLU A 352 -13.14 -12.24 39.33
CA GLU A 352 -13.56 -12.92 40.55
C GLU A 352 -13.95 -14.39 40.21
N PRO A 353 -13.24 -15.39 40.73
CA PRO A 353 -12.03 -15.29 41.58
C PRO A 353 -10.84 -14.71 40.79
N CYS A 354 -9.87 -14.14 41.50
CA CYS A 354 -8.68 -13.56 40.87
C CYS A 354 -7.53 -14.58 40.70
N ASP A 355 -7.56 -15.72 41.41
CA ASP A 355 -6.50 -16.72 41.36
C ASP A 355 -6.87 -17.87 40.40
N TYR A 356 -5.94 -18.16 39.48
CA TYR A 356 -6.10 -19.15 38.45
C TYR A 356 -4.94 -20.16 38.44
N THR A 357 -5.23 -21.41 38.14
CA THR A 357 -4.23 -22.46 37.96
C THR A 357 -3.96 -22.70 36.50
N ILE A 358 -2.70 -22.74 36.11
CA ILE A 358 -2.27 -23.02 34.73
C ILE A 358 -2.45 -24.53 34.49
N CYS A 359 -3.36 -24.92 33.61
CA CYS A 359 -3.60 -26.32 33.25
C CYS A 359 -2.83 -26.74 31.97
N GLY A 360 -2.43 -25.78 31.15
CA GLY A 360 -1.69 -26.07 29.93
C GLY A 360 -1.01 -24.83 29.33
N VAL A 361 -0.03 -25.11 28.49
CA VAL A 361 0.73 -24.12 27.74
C VAL A 361 0.54 -24.40 26.25
N TYR A 362 0.12 -23.41 25.49
CA TYR A 362 -0.01 -23.51 24.03
C TYR A 362 1.06 -22.70 23.30
N GLU A 363 1.32 -23.08 22.04
CA GLU A 363 2.30 -22.39 21.20
C GLU A 363 1.82 -20.97 20.87
N ASN A 364 2.77 -20.06 20.73
CA ASN A 364 2.47 -18.68 20.38
C ASN A 364 1.75 -18.61 19.02
N TYR A 365 0.75 -17.76 18.95
CA TYR A 365 0.12 -17.41 17.68
C TYR A 365 0.03 -15.88 17.55
N ARG A 366 -0.04 -15.42 16.31
CA ARG A 366 -0.12 -14.01 16.00
C ARG A 366 -1.51 -13.45 16.30
N ILE A 367 -1.53 -12.33 17.01
CA ILE A 367 -2.72 -11.55 17.29
C ILE A 367 -2.64 -10.27 16.45
N GLY A 368 -3.68 -10.02 15.64
CA GLY A 368 -3.73 -8.85 14.77
C GLY A 368 -2.89 -8.97 13.49
N SER A 369 -2.50 -7.83 12.95
CA SER A 369 -1.74 -7.73 11.70
C SER A 369 -0.24 -7.71 11.94
N LEU A 370 0.55 -8.03 10.89
CA LEU A 370 2.02 -7.88 10.90
C LEU A 370 2.50 -6.41 10.99
N ASN A 371 1.60 -5.44 10.90
CA ASN A 371 1.96 -4.02 10.94
C ASN A 371 2.32 -3.51 12.34
N GLY A 372 1.99 -4.23 13.39
CA GLY A 372 2.23 -3.79 14.75
C GLY A 372 2.28 -4.99 15.66
N MET A 373 3.27 -5.86 15.46
CA MET A 373 3.48 -6.96 16.40
C MET A 373 3.89 -6.40 17.75
N ASP A 374 2.92 -6.38 18.64
CA ASP A 374 3.19 -6.41 20.06
C ASP A 374 3.13 -7.89 20.46
N PRO A 375 4.27 -8.51 20.79
CA PRO A 375 4.30 -9.91 21.21
C PRO A 375 3.78 -10.04 22.63
N ARG A 376 2.57 -9.54 22.87
CA ARG A 376 1.93 -9.67 24.16
C ARG A 376 1.64 -11.13 24.47
N PRO A 377 1.91 -11.57 25.70
CA PRO A 377 1.46 -12.88 26.12
C PRO A 377 -0.06 -12.94 26.09
N SER A 378 -0.61 -14.13 25.92
CA SER A 378 -2.06 -14.35 25.91
C SER A 378 -2.48 -15.43 26.90
N VAL A 379 -3.72 -15.31 27.38
CA VAL A 379 -4.34 -16.22 28.34
C VAL A 379 -5.69 -16.63 27.81
N LEU A 380 -5.97 -17.93 27.82
CA LEU A 380 -7.27 -18.50 27.48
C LEU A 380 -8.03 -18.90 28.75
N PHE A 381 -9.29 -18.47 28.79
CA PHE A 381 -10.26 -18.85 29.80
C PHE A 381 -11.27 -19.83 29.21
N TYR A 382 -11.58 -20.89 29.87
CA TYR A 382 -12.64 -21.79 29.44
C TYR A 382 -14.02 -21.19 29.72
N ASN A 383 -14.86 -21.12 28.71
CA ASN A 383 -16.25 -20.70 28.84
C ASN A 383 -17.17 -21.85 28.38
N ARG A 384 -17.87 -22.49 29.34
CA ARG A 384 -18.84 -23.54 29.03
C ARG A 384 -20.01 -23.05 28.19
N LYS A 385 -20.43 -21.78 28.40
CA LYS A 385 -21.46 -21.14 27.59
C LYS A 385 -20.82 -20.56 26.35
N PRO A 386 -21.34 -20.84 25.15
CA PRO A 386 -20.74 -20.32 23.92
C PRO A 386 -20.56 -18.81 23.96
N SER A 387 -19.36 -18.39 23.66
CA SER A 387 -18.95 -16.99 23.54
C SER A 387 -19.61 -16.30 22.33
N PRO A 388 -19.60 -14.97 22.24
CA PRO A 388 -20.33 -14.21 21.21
C PRO A 388 -19.92 -14.45 19.77
N MET A 389 -18.74 -15.03 19.53
CA MET A 389 -18.22 -15.31 18.20
C MET A 389 -18.22 -16.83 17.96
N LEU A 390 -19.02 -17.28 17.02
CA LEU A 390 -19.09 -18.68 16.60
C LEU A 390 -18.01 -18.96 15.55
N LEU A 391 -17.26 -20.05 15.73
CA LEU A 391 -16.27 -20.55 14.80
C LEU A 391 -16.75 -21.87 14.21
N ILE A 392 -16.75 -22.00 12.89
CA ILE A 392 -17.28 -23.15 12.16
C ILE A 392 -16.20 -23.65 11.21
N LYS A 393 -15.65 -24.84 11.45
CA LYS A 393 -14.73 -25.50 10.54
C LYS A 393 -15.52 -26.33 9.55
N LEU A 394 -15.40 -26.00 8.27
CA LEU A 394 -16.06 -26.71 7.18
C LEU A 394 -15.20 -27.88 6.71
N ARG A 395 -15.82 -28.99 6.28
CA ARG A 395 -15.09 -30.08 5.63
C ARG A 395 -14.51 -29.65 4.28
N ALA A 396 -15.25 -28.80 3.55
CA ALA A 396 -14.80 -28.19 2.30
C ALA A 396 -15.46 -26.81 2.10
N VAL A 397 -14.71 -25.84 1.61
CA VAL A 397 -15.24 -24.50 1.27
C VAL A 397 -15.87 -24.56 -0.12
N THR A 398 -17.15 -24.89 -0.16
CA THR A 398 -17.97 -24.85 -1.38
C THR A 398 -19.13 -23.89 -1.18
N ALA A 399 -19.63 -23.29 -2.27
CA ALA A 399 -20.79 -22.40 -2.20
C ALA A 399 -21.98 -23.09 -1.51
N ARG A 400 -22.23 -24.37 -1.85
CA ARG A 400 -23.30 -25.19 -1.23
C ARG A 400 -23.11 -25.34 0.29
N ALA A 401 -21.88 -25.59 0.77
CA ALA A 401 -21.62 -25.73 2.20
C ALA A 401 -21.85 -24.41 2.95
N VAL A 402 -21.37 -23.31 2.39
CA VAL A 402 -21.57 -21.97 2.97
C VAL A 402 -23.05 -21.60 2.98
N ASP A 403 -23.77 -21.82 1.88
CA ASP A 403 -25.20 -21.53 1.79
C ASP A 403 -26.02 -22.39 2.76
N ARG A 404 -25.67 -23.67 2.90
CA ARG A 404 -26.35 -24.56 3.84
C ARG A 404 -26.19 -24.14 5.30
N VAL A 405 -24.96 -23.72 5.69
CA VAL A 405 -24.69 -23.17 7.02
C VAL A 405 -25.44 -21.85 7.20
N ARG A 406 -25.46 -20.99 6.18
CA ARG A 406 -26.17 -19.71 6.22
C ARG A 406 -27.67 -19.91 6.39
N GLU A 407 -28.29 -20.80 5.62
CA GLU A 407 -29.72 -21.13 5.73
C GLU A 407 -30.05 -21.63 7.15
N LYS A 408 -29.23 -22.53 7.71
CA LYS A 408 -29.47 -23.06 9.06
C LYS A 408 -29.30 -21.98 10.14
N LEU A 409 -28.30 -21.09 10.00
CA LEU A 409 -28.14 -19.96 10.91
C LEU A 409 -29.32 -18.98 10.81
N GLN A 410 -29.84 -18.72 9.61
CA GLN A 410 -31.01 -17.88 9.39
C GLN A 410 -32.28 -18.48 10.02
N GLU A 411 -32.43 -19.80 9.97
CA GLU A 411 -33.53 -20.52 10.66
C GLU A 411 -33.45 -20.36 12.18
N LEU A 412 -32.22 -20.43 12.73
CA LEU A 412 -31.98 -20.32 14.17
C LEU A 412 -31.99 -18.88 14.70
N MET A 413 -31.72 -17.90 13.83
CA MET A 413 -31.68 -16.47 14.15
C MET A 413 -32.48 -15.66 13.11
N PRO A 414 -33.82 -15.78 13.07
CA PRO A 414 -34.64 -15.13 12.04
C PRO A 414 -34.56 -13.60 12.08
N ASP A 415 -34.40 -13.03 13.27
CA ASP A 415 -34.33 -11.57 13.49
C ASP A 415 -32.88 -11.07 13.63
N GLY A 416 -31.87 -11.95 13.47
CA GLY A 416 -30.47 -11.60 13.62
C GLY A 416 -29.83 -11.04 12.35
N ASP A 417 -28.92 -10.08 12.51
CA ASP A 417 -28.02 -9.66 11.42
C ASP A 417 -27.00 -10.76 11.16
N LEU A 418 -27.27 -11.58 10.16
CA LEU A 418 -26.45 -12.75 9.83
C LEU A 418 -25.22 -12.35 9.01
N GLN A 419 -24.08 -12.35 9.64
CA GLN A 419 -22.77 -12.07 9.01
C GLN A 419 -21.88 -13.32 9.03
N LEU A 420 -22.22 -14.33 8.22
CA LEU A 420 -21.33 -15.49 8.03
C LEU A 420 -20.18 -15.09 7.10
N THR A 421 -18.97 -15.06 7.65
CA THR A 421 -17.76 -14.63 6.93
C THR A 421 -16.71 -15.74 6.95
N LEU A 422 -16.07 -15.98 5.80
CA LEU A 422 -14.91 -16.87 5.75
C LEU A 422 -13.72 -16.18 6.41
N TYR A 423 -13.00 -16.91 7.25
CA TYR A 423 -11.85 -16.36 7.97
C TYR A 423 -10.74 -15.89 7.02
N SER A 424 -10.52 -16.61 5.92
CA SER A 424 -9.59 -16.22 4.87
C SER A 424 -9.92 -14.85 4.25
N SER A 425 -11.21 -14.54 4.08
CA SER A 425 -11.65 -13.22 3.59
C SER A 425 -11.41 -12.13 4.63
N ALA A 426 -11.64 -12.40 5.90
CA ALA A 426 -11.36 -11.46 6.98
C ALA A 426 -9.85 -11.21 7.12
N MET A 427 -9.02 -12.26 7.00
CA MET A 427 -7.57 -12.14 6.97
C MET A 427 -7.09 -11.30 5.78
N ALA A 428 -7.65 -11.51 4.58
CA ALA A 428 -7.34 -10.69 3.41
C ALA A 428 -7.75 -9.22 3.60
N ASN A 429 -8.88 -8.96 4.27
CA ASN A 429 -9.36 -7.62 4.57
C ASN A 429 -8.50 -6.90 5.62
N LEU A 430 -7.86 -7.64 6.53
CA LEU A 430 -6.91 -7.09 7.51
C LEU A 430 -5.75 -6.36 6.82
N TYR A 431 -5.38 -6.81 5.62
CA TYR A 431 -4.34 -6.20 4.78
C TYR A 431 -4.93 -5.37 3.61
N GLY A 432 -6.20 -4.97 3.72
CA GLY A 432 -6.92 -4.23 2.67
C GLY A 432 -6.22 -2.94 2.25
N ASP A 433 -5.69 -2.17 3.20
CA ASP A 433 -4.98 -0.92 2.91
C ASP A 433 -3.66 -1.17 2.17
N SER A 434 -2.92 -2.21 2.55
CA SER A 434 -1.70 -2.63 1.83
C SER A 434 -2.01 -3.11 0.42
N ARG A 435 -3.16 -3.77 0.21
CA ARG A 435 -3.64 -4.17 -1.12
C ARG A 435 -3.97 -2.95 -1.97
N LYS A 436 -4.77 -2.01 -1.43
CA LYS A 436 -5.11 -0.76 -2.13
C LYS A 436 -3.87 0.02 -2.53
N PHE A 437 -2.91 0.14 -1.61
CA PHE A 437 -1.64 0.81 -1.90
C PHE A 437 -0.85 0.12 -3.02
N ARG A 438 -0.74 -1.21 -3.00
CA ARG A 438 -0.12 -1.99 -4.08
C ARG A 438 -0.80 -1.73 -5.42
N ASP A 439 -2.14 -1.72 -5.46
CA ASP A 439 -2.91 -1.55 -6.68
C ASP A 439 -2.79 -0.11 -7.23
N GLN A 440 -2.71 0.89 -6.35
CA GLN A 440 -2.40 2.29 -6.73
C GLN A 440 -1.01 2.41 -7.35
N VAL A 441 0.01 1.78 -6.76
CA VAL A 441 1.37 1.77 -7.32
C VAL A 441 1.43 1.00 -8.64
N LEU A 442 0.67 -0.08 -8.79
CA LEU A 442 0.54 -0.83 -10.04
C LEU A 442 0.00 0.05 -11.16
N ILE A 443 -1.12 0.73 -10.94
CA ILE A 443 -1.73 1.63 -11.92
C ILE A 443 -0.77 2.77 -12.25
N GLY A 444 -0.18 3.41 -11.24
CA GLY A 444 0.79 4.47 -11.42
C GLY A 444 2.02 4.02 -12.22
N GLY A 445 2.54 2.82 -11.93
CA GLY A 445 3.65 2.22 -12.66
C GLY A 445 3.33 1.94 -14.14
N ILE A 446 2.16 1.38 -14.41
CA ILE A 446 1.69 1.14 -15.79
C ILE A 446 1.54 2.47 -16.55
N VAL A 447 0.88 3.46 -15.96
CA VAL A 447 0.71 4.78 -16.57
C VAL A 447 2.04 5.44 -16.86
N THR A 448 2.98 5.42 -15.90
CA THR A 448 4.34 5.97 -16.09
C THR A 448 5.07 5.28 -17.24
N LEU A 449 4.99 3.95 -17.31
CA LEU A 449 5.62 3.18 -18.37
C LEU A 449 5.03 3.54 -19.73
N LEU A 450 3.71 3.64 -19.85
CA LEU A 450 3.01 4.04 -21.09
C LEU A 450 3.42 5.46 -21.51
N ILE A 451 3.45 6.43 -20.59
CA ILE A 451 3.89 7.80 -20.87
C ILE A 451 5.35 7.80 -21.35
N SER A 452 6.23 7.04 -20.70
CA SER A 452 7.64 6.93 -21.09
C SER A 452 7.81 6.33 -22.48
N LEU A 453 6.98 5.32 -22.84
CA LEU A 453 6.97 4.73 -24.18
C LEU A 453 6.48 5.73 -25.25
N ILE A 454 5.46 6.54 -24.97
CA ILE A 454 5.00 7.60 -25.88
C ILE A 454 6.13 8.61 -26.12
N GLY A 455 6.82 9.03 -25.06
CA GLY A 455 8.00 9.91 -25.17
C GLY A 455 9.13 9.29 -26.00
N LEU A 456 9.41 8.02 -25.78
CA LEU A 456 10.42 7.28 -26.53
C LEU A 456 10.05 7.16 -28.02
N ILE A 457 8.77 6.89 -28.32
CA ILE A 457 8.26 6.85 -29.69
C ILE A 457 8.48 8.21 -30.37
N GLY A 458 8.06 9.31 -29.73
CA GLY A 458 8.25 10.66 -30.25
C GLY A 458 9.72 11.01 -30.49
N TYR A 459 10.60 10.63 -29.55
CA TYR A 459 12.04 10.80 -29.71
C TYR A 459 12.61 9.98 -30.87
N THR A 460 12.22 8.71 -30.98
CA THR A 460 12.71 7.80 -32.02
C THR A 460 12.28 8.27 -33.40
N ASP A 461 11.03 8.72 -33.57
CA ASP A 461 10.51 9.25 -34.82
C ASP A 461 11.24 10.54 -35.24
N ASP A 462 11.50 11.47 -34.30
CA ASP A 462 12.27 12.69 -34.57
C ASP A 462 13.74 12.38 -34.94
N GLU A 463 14.40 11.49 -34.22
CA GLU A 463 15.81 11.13 -34.47
C GLU A 463 15.95 10.38 -35.80
N THR A 464 14.99 9.50 -36.13
CA THR A 464 14.95 8.79 -37.42
C THR A 464 14.73 9.77 -38.56
N GLY A 465 13.78 10.72 -38.42
CA GLY A 465 13.55 11.78 -39.42
C GLY A 465 14.78 12.66 -39.65
N ARG A 466 15.52 12.98 -38.59
CA ARG A 466 16.78 13.76 -38.67
C ARG A 466 17.91 13.04 -39.38
N ARG A 467 18.02 11.71 -39.19
CA ARG A 467 19.07 10.85 -39.80
C ARG A 467 18.64 10.23 -41.12
N ARG A 468 17.48 10.62 -41.66
CA ARG A 468 16.87 9.96 -42.82
C ARG A 468 17.81 9.94 -44.04
N LYS A 469 18.53 11.04 -44.33
CA LYS A 469 19.54 11.11 -45.41
C LYS A 469 20.75 10.21 -45.12
N GLU A 470 21.26 10.21 -43.89
CA GLU A 470 22.36 9.33 -43.46
C GLU A 470 22.01 7.86 -43.59
N LEU A 471 20.80 7.48 -43.17
CA LEU A 471 20.31 6.12 -43.28
C LEU A 471 20.11 5.67 -44.72
N ALA A 472 19.60 6.57 -45.59
CA ALA A 472 19.46 6.30 -47.02
C ALA A 472 20.83 6.05 -47.68
N VAL A 473 21.82 6.91 -47.40
CA VAL A 473 23.19 6.76 -47.93
C VAL A 473 23.81 5.44 -47.44
N ARG A 474 23.68 5.10 -46.16
CA ARG A 474 24.19 3.83 -45.62
C ARG A 474 23.54 2.61 -46.27
N LYS A 475 22.20 2.65 -46.51
CA LYS A 475 21.50 1.58 -47.23
C LYS A 475 21.98 1.42 -48.67
N VAL A 476 22.21 2.53 -49.37
CA VAL A 476 22.76 2.48 -50.74
C VAL A 476 24.16 1.87 -50.75
N HIS A 477 24.96 2.05 -49.69
CA HIS A 477 26.26 1.43 -49.50
C HIS A 477 26.21 0.00 -48.91
N GLY A 478 25.03 -0.59 -48.83
CA GLY A 478 24.87 -2.01 -48.46
C GLY A 478 24.69 -2.25 -46.96
N ALA A 479 24.46 -1.21 -46.13
CA ALA A 479 24.20 -1.41 -44.71
C ALA A 479 22.96 -2.26 -44.46
N THR A 480 23.10 -3.28 -43.63
CA THR A 480 22.02 -4.18 -43.24
C THR A 480 21.06 -3.52 -42.23
N LEU A 481 19.81 -4.01 -42.19
CA LEU A 481 18.83 -3.58 -41.20
C LEU A 481 19.36 -3.76 -39.76
N ARG A 482 20.12 -4.84 -39.51
CA ARG A 482 20.70 -5.12 -38.19
C ARG A 482 21.71 -4.06 -37.75
N GLU A 483 22.51 -3.56 -38.66
CA GLU A 483 23.48 -2.49 -38.36
C GLU A 483 22.78 -1.18 -38.02
N ILE A 484 21.72 -0.83 -38.74
CA ILE A 484 20.89 0.36 -38.46
C ILE A 484 20.24 0.22 -37.08
N LEU A 485 19.60 -0.91 -36.80
CA LEU A 485 19.00 -1.21 -35.50
C LEU A 485 20.01 -1.10 -34.36
N ARG A 486 21.23 -1.65 -34.54
CA ARG A 486 22.28 -1.61 -33.52
C ARG A 486 22.71 -0.18 -33.17
N ILE A 487 22.76 0.71 -34.14
CA ILE A 487 23.12 2.12 -33.90
C ILE A 487 22.06 2.80 -33.03
N PHE A 488 20.78 2.72 -33.41
CA PHE A 488 19.70 3.33 -32.63
C PHE A 488 19.55 2.74 -31.24
N LEU A 489 19.63 1.39 -31.17
CA LEU A 489 19.54 0.69 -29.90
C LEU A 489 20.69 1.07 -28.96
N SER A 490 21.94 1.14 -29.46
CA SER A 490 23.07 1.54 -28.63
C SER A 490 22.94 2.98 -28.12
N ASP A 491 22.47 3.90 -28.95
CA ASP A 491 22.27 5.30 -28.57
C ASP A 491 21.24 5.46 -27.45
N ILE A 492 20.13 4.71 -27.52
CA ILE A 492 19.07 4.76 -26.51
C ILE A 492 19.46 3.98 -25.25
N LEU A 493 20.05 2.79 -25.37
CA LEU A 493 20.45 2.00 -24.23
C LEU A 493 21.56 2.67 -23.39
N ARG A 494 22.45 3.45 -24.01
CA ARG A 494 23.45 4.27 -23.26
C ARG A 494 22.81 5.25 -22.30
N VAL A 495 21.57 5.69 -22.58
CA VAL A 495 20.80 6.59 -21.70
C VAL A 495 19.86 5.81 -20.82
N ALA A 496 19.17 4.81 -21.36
CA ALA A 496 18.15 4.05 -20.64
C ALA A 496 18.74 3.17 -19.51
N LEU A 497 19.86 2.46 -19.77
CA LEU A 497 20.44 1.58 -18.77
C LEU A 497 20.89 2.31 -17.51
N PRO A 498 21.69 3.40 -17.57
CA PRO A 498 22.06 4.13 -16.36
C PRO A 498 20.85 4.75 -15.65
N ALA A 499 19.87 5.21 -16.41
CA ALA A 499 18.65 5.77 -15.87
C ALA A 499 17.83 4.73 -15.08
N VAL A 500 17.61 3.55 -15.66
CA VAL A 500 16.90 2.45 -15.01
C VAL A 500 17.68 1.97 -13.77
N VAL A 501 18.99 1.85 -13.85
CA VAL A 501 19.84 1.48 -12.68
C VAL A 501 19.70 2.51 -11.56
N LEU A 502 19.71 3.80 -11.88
CA LEU A 502 19.47 4.85 -10.89
C LEU A 502 18.06 4.74 -10.28
N GLY A 503 17.04 4.53 -11.11
CA GLY A 503 15.67 4.31 -10.66
C GLY A 503 15.53 3.12 -9.72
N CYS A 504 16.14 1.99 -10.06
CA CYS A 504 16.19 0.79 -9.21
C CYS A 504 16.92 1.05 -7.88
N ALA A 505 18.02 1.80 -7.89
CA ALA A 505 18.76 2.16 -6.68
C ALA A 505 17.90 3.05 -5.76
N VAL A 506 17.25 4.06 -6.30
CA VAL A 506 16.31 4.91 -5.53
C VAL A 506 15.14 4.07 -5.00
N SER A 507 14.60 3.15 -5.82
CA SER A 507 13.53 2.24 -5.41
C SER A 507 13.93 1.36 -4.22
N PHE A 508 15.19 0.92 -4.14
CA PHE A 508 15.69 0.16 -2.99
C PHE A 508 15.55 0.98 -1.69
N PHE A 509 16.05 2.21 -1.65
CA PHE A 509 15.95 3.07 -0.47
C PHE A 509 14.50 3.42 -0.11
N VAL A 510 13.66 3.70 -1.11
CA VAL A 510 12.24 3.97 -0.92
C VAL A 510 11.52 2.75 -0.36
N SER A 511 11.82 1.54 -0.87
CA SER A 511 11.26 0.29 -0.38
C SER A 511 11.69 0.00 1.05
N GLU A 512 12.96 0.21 1.39
CA GLU A 512 13.49 0.03 2.74
C GLU A 512 12.81 0.98 3.73
N PHE A 513 12.65 2.25 3.35
CA PHE A 513 11.93 3.24 4.17
C PHE A 513 10.48 2.81 4.41
N TRP A 514 9.78 2.39 3.37
CA TRP A 514 8.39 1.94 3.46
C TRP A 514 8.25 0.68 4.33
N MET A 515 9.20 -0.26 4.23
CA MET A 515 9.16 -1.49 5.00
C MET A 515 9.41 -1.31 6.50
N ARG A 516 9.91 -0.13 6.95
CA ARG A 516 10.17 0.12 8.39
C ARG A 516 8.91 0.08 9.24
N GLN A 517 7.74 0.28 8.66
CA GLN A 517 6.46 0.22 9.35
C GLN A 517 6.00 -1.21 9.69
N PHE A 518 6.59 -2.24 9.05
CA PHE A 518 6.21 -3.64 9.30
C PHE A 518 7.16 -4.26 10.33
N ALA A 519 6.59 -5.01 11.28
CA ALA A 519 7.37 -5.76 12.26
C ALA A 519 8.14 -6.90 11.58
N GLU A 520 7.47 -7.63 10.68
CA GLU A 520 8.10 -8.64 9.84
C GLU A 520 8.18 -8.19 8.39
N LYS A 521 9.36 -8.38 7.80
CA LYS A 521 9.70 -7.88 6.47
C LYS A 521 10.06 -9.01 5.54
N ALA A 522 9.49 -9.00 4.35
CA ALA A 522 9.99 -9.84 3.27
C ALA A 522 11.46 -9.47 2.96
N PRO A 523 12.36 -10.45 2.77
CA PRO A 523 13.75 -10.15 2.46
C PRO A 523 13.86 -9.38 1.14
N LEU A 524 14.46 -8.18 1.20
CA LEU A 524 14.75 -7.34 0.04
C LEU A 524 15.97 -7.94 -0.71
N SER A 525 15.67 -8.84 -1.64
CA SER A 525 16.71 -9.39 -2.51
C SER A 525 17.04 -8.41 -3.65
N LEU A 526 18.31 -8.21 -3.94
CA LEU A 526 18.77 -7.41 -5.09
C LEU A 526 18.16 -7.89 -6.42
N TRP A 527 17.83 -9.17 -6.54
CA TRP A 527 17.18 -9.73 -7.73
C TRP A 527 15.82 -9.11 -8.06
N ILE A 528 15.10 -8.57 -7.08
CA ILE A 528 13.83 -7.87 -7.30
C ILE A 528 14.08 -6.63 -8.18
N PHE A 529 15.10 -5.87 -7.86
CA PHE A 529 15.46 -4.64 -8.55
C PHE A 529 16.08 -4.93 -9.92
N VAL A 530 16.89 -5.99 -10.01
CA VAL A 530 17.41 -6.48 -11.29
C VAL A 530 16.28 -6.93 -12.21
N ALA A 531 15.32 -7.69 -11.71
CA ALA A 531 14.16 -8.14 -12.49
C ALA A 531 13.29 -6.96 -12.96
N GLY A 532 13.03 -5.98 -12.07
CA GLY A 532 12.30 -4.76 -12.42
C GLY A 532 13.02 -3.95 -13.50
N GLY A 533 14.30 -3.74 -13.32
CA GLY A 533 15.14 -3.02 -14.29
C GLY A 533 15.24 -3.76 -15.64
N ALA A 534 15.41 -5.08 -15.62
CA ALA A 534 15.44 -5.91 -16.82
C ALA A 534 14.08 -5.86 -17.56
N GLY A 535 12.96 -5.89 -16.83
CA GLY A 535 11.62 -5.75 -17.40
C GLY A 535 11.44 -4.43 -18.14
N VAL A 536 11.80 -3.30 -17.52
CA VAL A 536 11.77 -1.98 -18.17
C VAL A 536 12.69 -1.93 -19.37
N GLY A 537 13.94 -2.43 -19.23
CA GLY A 537 14.91 -2.47 -20.31
C GLY A 537 14.43 -3.29 -21.51
N LEU A 538 13.75 -4.42 -21.27
CA LEU A 538 13.17 -5.25 -22.31
C LEU A 538 12.05 -4.51 -23.07
N VAL A 539 11.14 -3.86 -22.36
CA VAL A 539 10.04 -3.11 -22.97
C VAL A 539 10.56 -1.94 -23.80
N VAL A 540 11.54 -1.19 -23.27
CA VAL A 540 12.21 -0.10 -24.00
C VAL A 540 12.88 -0.62 -25.26
N THR A 541 13.65 -1.70 -25.14
CA THR A 541 14.36 -2.35 -26.25
C THR A 541 13.38 -2.81 -27.34
N ALA A 542 12.28 -3.48 -26.96
CA ALA A 542 11.26 -3.94 -27.89
C ALA A 542 10.59 -2.76 -28.65
N CYS A 543 10.31 -1.68 -27.94
CA CYS A 543 9.72 -0.47 -28.53
C CYS A 543 10.68 0.17 -29.57
N VAL A 544 11.96 0.30 -29.23
CA VAL A 544 12.98 0.85 -30.13
C VAL A 544 13.16 -0.02 -31.38
N ILE A 545 13.26 -1.33 -31.20
CA ILE A 545 13.40 -2.28 -32.31
C ILE A 545 12.20 -2.15 -33.26
N TYR A 546 10.97 -2.18 -32.72
CA TYR A 546 9.76 -2.08 -33.52
C TYR A 546 9.70 -0.77 -34.32
N ARG A 547 9.98 0.37 -33.69
CA ARG A 547 9.94 1.67 -34.34
C ARG A 547 11.03 1.85 -35.40
N THR A 548 12.25 1.48 -35.06
CA THR A 548 13.38 1.57 -36.01
C THR A 548 13.21 0.60 -37.18
N TRP A 549 12.68 -0.61 -36.93
CA TRP A 549 12.37 -1.56 -37.98
C TRP A 549 11.33 -0.99 -38.98
N LYS A 550 10.25 -0.40 -38.48
CA LYS A 550 9.24 0.24 -39.31
C LYS A 550 9.81 1.39 -40.14
N ALA A 551 10.59 2.25 -39.52
CA ALA A 551 11.22 3.39 -40.20
C ALA A 551 12.31 2.96 -41.22
N ALA A 552 13.08 1.93 -40.89
CA ALA A 552 14.09 1.39 -41.81
C ALA A 552 13.47 0.59 -42.96
N GLY A 553 12.22 0.15 -42.86
CA GLY A 553 11.44 -0.50 -43.95
C GLY A 553 10.98 0.46 -45.05
N GLU A 554 11.02 1.81 -44.82
CA GLU A 554 10.63 2.78 -45.85
C GLU A 554 11.59 2.81 -47.03
N ASP A 555 11.04 3.08 -48.24
CA ASP A 555 11.76 3.08 -49.51
C ASP A 555 12.83 4.20 -49.53
N PRO A 556 14.14 3.88 -49.73
CA PRO A 556 15.21 4.87 -49.76
C PRO A 556 15.06 5.90 -50.90
N VAL A 557 14.44 5.56 -52.00
CA VAL A 557 14.25 6.47 -53.14
C VAL A 557 13.28 7.60 -52.80
N ARG A 558 12.25 7.33 -52.05
CA ARG A 558 11.26 8.32 -51.56
C ARG A 558 11.89 9.31 -50.61
N ASN A 559 12.88 8.84 -49.85
CA ASN A 559 13.58 9.59 -48.81
C ASN A 559 14.68 10.51 -49.35
N LEU A 560 15.19 10.26 -50.55
CA LEU A 560 16.16 11.11 -51.24
C LEU A 560 15.49 12.20 -52.10
N LYS A 561 14.24 12.02 -52.52
CA LYS A 561 13.48 12.97 -53.37
C LYS A 561 12.67 14.03 -52.59
N SER A 562 12.53 13.90 -51.27
CA SER A 562 11.79 14.88 -50.47
C SER A 562 12.70 16.12 -50.19
N GLU A 563 12.69 17.10 -51.04
CA GLU A 563 13.07 18.48 -50.77
C GLU A 563 11.89 19.33 -50.33
#